data_6bb7f9b5b015af0010a043f712c5d530
#
_entry.id   6bb7f9b5b015af0010a043f712c5d530
#
_cell.length_a   1.000
_cell.length_b   1.000
_cell.length_c   1.000
_cell.angle_alpha   90.00
_cell.angle_beta   90.00
_cell.angle_gamma   90.00
#
_symmetry.space_group_name_H-M   'P 1'
#
loop_
_entity.id
_entity.type
_entity.pdbx_description
1 polymer ?
#
loop_
_entity_poly.entity_id
_entity_poly.type
_entity_poly.pdbx_seq_one_letter_code
_entity_poly.pdbx_strand_id
1 'polypeptide(L)'
;MEITENVINIEYQNLETLELPLDIPFELIVNLNNVKYEFYVHLKKNSDKLIALGSGLIPIDYMKRFENKPFYTRWTWNYSESFLCYNDPTRYLNKKIRGGWGVGTENEYYLENIKNIILIICDKLNILNENILFYGSSMGGFMSLMLATMVKQSTALADIPQFNLMHMKYHWDDFKEFSFKNCTEEYIIKNYGYRFSFIEMMKKEKYVPNAFLVLNYTHPEDAKIHYQQFFSEKLCEVPFNEVSNNFKIIINGRNKGHEPLSPKDSMYLVNAILNKEKIKNHIKEYSDYTQKENDNLLKYFTARIDIKNYGNNDNSIEIKKISDKNAELDYPNWFKDEFGNGMTIQSTLGKLYLQIKCKNQGKLIIKFRGPDIRKNNHERVPVYINYTNIYINEQNLNDREKIVWHDAPVIYKKQVEDSEIIKISVKWKSF
;
A
#
# COMPACT_ATOMS: atom_id res chain seq x y z
N MET A 1 -18.09 9.53 8.19
CA MET A 1 -18.29 8.25 8.89
C MET A 1 -17.77 8.50 10.29
N GLU A 2 -18.61 8.49 11.27
CA GLU A 2 -18.18 8.47 12.67
C GLU A 2 -17.70 7.05 12.95
N ILE A 3 -16.44 6.93 13.40
CA ILE A 3 -15.82 5.62 13.65
C ILE A 3 -16.31 5.07 14.98
N THR A 4 -16.59 5.97 15.93
CA THR A 4 -17.22 5.69 17.22
C THR A 4 -17.90 6.95 17.75
N GLU A 5 -18.92 6.79 18.61
CA GLU A 5 -19.58 7.90 19.30
C GLU A 5 -18.78 8.39 20.53
N ASN A 6 -17.83 7.57 21.02
CA ASN A 6 -17.01 7.90 22.16
C ASN A 6 -15.75 8.63 21.73
N VAL A 7 -15.67 9.93 21.96
CA VAL A 7 -14.51 10.77 21.64
C VAL A 7 -13.98 11.43 22.91
N ILE A 8 -12.71 11.22 23.20
CA ILE A 8 -11.98 11.89 24.28
C ILE A 8 -11.02 12.88 23.66
N ASN A 9 -11.18 14.15 23.95
CA ASN A 9 -10.30 15.22 23.52
C ASN A 9 -9.61 15.83 24.74
N ILE A 10 -8.28 15.81 24.79
CA ILE A 10 -7.52 16.14 25.98
C ILE A 10 -6.20 16.84 25.62
N GLU A 11 -5.72 17.70 26.51
CA GLU A 11 -4.36 18.25 26.44
C GLU A 11 -3.34 17.19 26.90
N TYR A 12 -2.17 17.15 26.27
CA TYR A 12 -1.13 16.17 26.54
C TYR A 12 -0.74 16.10 28.03
N GLN A 13 -0.64 17.24 28.69
CA GLN A 13 -0.29 17.35 30.12
C GLN A 13 -1.27 16.65 31.06
N ASN A 14 -2.50 16.44 30.62
CA ASN A 14 -3.57 15.79 31.39
C ASN A 14 -3.69 14.29 31.05
N LEU A 15 -2.94 13.79 30.07
CA LEU A 15 -3.07 12.41 29.60
C LEU A 15 -2.72 11.38 30.69
N GLU A 16 -1.74 11.68 31.52
CA GLU A 16 -1.32 10.80 32.64
C GLU A 16 -2.41 10.61 33.68
N THR A 17 -3.29 11.58 33.88
CA THR A 17 -4.38 11.52 34.88
C THR A 17 -5.70 10.99 34.28
N LEU A 18 -5.80 10.86 32.96
CA LEU A 18 -7.00 10.39 32.30
C LEU A 18 -7.30 8.92 32.61
N GLU A 19 -8.51 8.61 33.02
CA GLU A 19 -9.01 7.22 33.06
C GLU A 19 -9.37 6.77 31.65
N LEU A 20 -8.77 5.67 31.20
CA LEU A 20 -9.00 5.14 29.85
C LEU A 20 -10.14 4.11 29.86
N PRO A 21 -11.11 4.21 28.92
CA PRO A 21 -12.15 3.20 28.76
C PRO A 21 -11.55 1.82 28.42
N LEU A 22 -12.04 0.77 29.08
CA LEU A 22 -11.68 -0.62 28.80
C LEU A 22 -12.84 -1.35 28.15
N ASP A 23 -12.55 -2.27 27.22
CA ASP A 23 -13.50 -3.10 26.49
C ASP A 23 -14.52 -2.32 25.61
N ILE A 24 -14.34 -1.01 25.49
CA ILE A 24 -15.17 -0.12 24.66
C ILE A 24 -14.25 0.66 23.73
N PRO A 25 -14.50 0.68 22.41
CA PRO A 25 -13.72 1.48 21.48
C PRO A 25 -13.99 2.98 21.65
N PHE A 26 -12.96 3.79 21.48
CA PHE A 26 -13.06 5.26 21.53
C PHE A 26 -12.03 5.92 20.62
N GLU A 27 -12.30 7.15 20.20
CA GLU A 27 -11.30 8.03 19.61
C GLU A 27 -10.63 8.85 20.71
N LEU A 28 -9.30 8.86 20.71
CA LEU A 28 -8.49 9.70 21.59
C LEU A 28 -7.82 10.78 20.76
N ILE A 29 -8.07 12.03 21.08
CA ILE A 29 -7.44 13.20 20.48
C ILE A 29 -6.59 13.87 21.56
N VAL A 30 -5.28 13.84 21.38
CA VAL A 30 -4.32 14.47 22.31
C VAL A 30 -3.78 15.73 21.64
N ASN A 31 -3.99 16.88 22.26
CA ASN A 31 -3.46 18.16 21.78
C ASN A 31 -2.09 18.43 22.43
N LEU A 32 -1.10 18.69 21.61
CA LEU A 32 0.25 19.06 22.02
C LEU A 32 0.82 20.09 21.04
N ASN A 33 1.26 21.25 21.52
CA ASN A 33 1.88 22.31 20.71
C ASN A 33 1.02 22.73 19.49
N ASN A 34 -0.30 22.84 19.66
CA ASN A 34 -1.28 23.10 18.60
C ASN A 34 -1.37 22.01 17.51
N VAL A 35 -0.84 20.82 17.75
CA VAL A 35 -0.95 19.66 16.89
C VAL A 35 -1.93 18.66 17.52
N LYS A 36 -2.81 18.08 16.70
CA LYS A 36 -3.72 17.01 17.10
C LYS A 36 -3.11 15.66 16.78
N TYR A 37 -2.93 14.86 17.82
CA TYR A 37 -2.54 13.46 17.73
C TYR A 37 -3.79 12.60 17.91
N GLU A 38 -4.24 11.96 16.86
CA GLU A 38 -5.52 11.26 16.79
C GLU A 38 -5.31 9.76 16.77
N PHE A 39 -6.07 9.06 17.62
CA PHE A 39 -5.99 7.61 17.78
C PHE A 39 -7.39 7.02 17.79
N TYR A 40 -7.57 5.88 17.11
CA TYR A 40 -8.67 4.97 17.41
C TYR A 40 -8.16 3.90 18.38
N VAL A 41 -8.81 3.72 19.50
CA VAL A 41 -8.29 2.92 20.62
C VAL A 41 -9.34 1.90 21.05
N HIS A 42 -8.91 0.66 21.28
CA HIS A 42 -9.71 -0.39 21.88
C HIS A 42 -8.85 -1.19 22.86
N LEU A 43 -8.93 -0.84 24.13
CA LEU A 43 -8.16 -1.46 25.20
C LEU A 43 -8.95 -2.62 25.81
N LYS A 44 -8.29 -3.73 26.10
CA LYS A 44 -8.87 -4.92 26.68
C LYS A 44 -8.42 -5.06 28.14
N LYS A 45 -9.36 -5.22 29.05
CA LYS A 45 -9.10 -5.31 30.49
C LYS A 45 -8.10 -6.41 30.86
N ASN A 46 -8.09 -7.51 30.14
CA ASN A 46 -7.27 -8.68 30.45
C ASN A 46 -6.08 -8.86 29.49
N SER A 47 -5.71 -7.83 28.73
CA SER A 47 -4.57 -7.89 27.80
C SER A 47 -3.36 -7.17 28.39
N ASP A 48 -2.25 -7.88 28.45
CA ASP A 48 -0.92 -7.35 28.79
C ASP A 48 -0.11 -6.99 27.53
N LYS A 49 -0.76 -6.97 26.35
CA LYS A 49 -0.15 -6.71 25.05
C LYS A 49 -0.85 -5.56 24.34
N LEU A 50 -0.08 -4.82 23.53
CA LEU A 50 -0.61 -3.74 22.69
C LEU A 50 -0.17 -3.92 21.24
N ILE A 51 -1.13 -3.77 20.31
CA ILE A 51 -0.87 -3.66 18.89
C ILE A 51 -1.07 -2.20 18.48
N ALA A 52 -0.01 -1.53 18.05
CA ALA A 52 -0.06 -0.16 17.55
C ALA A 52 0.02 -0.16 16.02
N LEU A 53 -1.04 0.30 15.37
CA LEU A 53 -1.29 0.16 13.94
C LEU A 53 -1.04 1.47 13.20
N GLY A 54 -0.08 1.45 12.28
CA GLY A 54 0.22 2.56 11.35
C GLY A 54 -0.50 2.40 10.02
N SER A 55 -1.07 3.49 9.51
CA SER A 55 -1.73 3.52 8.22
C SER A 55 -0.75 3.69 7.05
N GLY A 56 -1.12 3.21 5.88
CA GLY A 56 -0.45 3.52 4.61
C GLY A 56 -0.84 4.91 4.07
N LEU A 57 -0.40 5.22 2.83
CA LEU A 57 -0.81 6.45 2.14
C LEU A 57 -2.32 6.55 2.01
N ILE A 58 -2.85 7.76 2.24
CA ILE A 58 -4.28 8.01 2.19
C ILE A 58 -4.77 7.99 0.73
N PRO A 59 -5.83 7.23 0.42
CA PRO A 59 -6.43 7.26 -0.91
C PRO A 59 -6.96 8.65 -1.26
N ILE A 60 -6.76 9.08 -2.50
CA ILE A 60 -7.18 10.41 -2.98
C ILE A 60 -8.68 10.64 -2.75
N ASP A 61 -9.51 9.62 -3.01
CA ASP A 61 -10.96 9.73 -2.82
C ASP A 61 -11.35 9.88 -1.35
N TYR A 62 -10.59 9.28 -0.42
CA TYR A 62 -10.78 9.49 1.01
C TYR A 62 -10.46 10.95 1.39
N MET A 63 -9.34 11.47 0.91
CA MET A 63 -8.96 12.87 1.19
C MET A 63 -9.99 13.86 0.68
N LYS A 64 -10.53 13.65 -0.51
CA LYS A 64 -11.58 14.51 -1.09
C LYS A 64 -12.87 14.51 -0.27
N ARG A 65 -13.22 13.37 0.34
CA ARG A 65 -14.46 13.21 1.13
C ARG A 65 -14.29 13.61 2.59
N PHE A 66 -13.09 13.43 3.14
CA PHE A 66 -12.82 13.49 4.58
C PHE A 66 -11.51 14.27 4.86
N GLU A 67 -11.38 15.47 4.30
CA GLU A 67 -10.14 16.28 4.31
C GLU A 67 -9.53 16.43 5.71
N ASN A 68 -10.37 16.62 6.73
CA ASN A 68 -9.94 16.87 8.11
C ASN A 68 -10.26 15.70 9.08
N LYS A 69 -10.50 14.49 8.54
CA LYS A 69 -10.75 13.31 9.36
C LYS A 69 -9.49 12.43 9.42
N PRO A 70 -9.21 11.79 10.56
CA PRO A 70 -8.13 10.83 10.65
C PRO A 70 -8.35 9.65 9.71
N PHE A 71 -7.26 9.03 9.28
CA PHE A 71 -7.30 7.85 8.44
C PHE A 71 -6.69 6.66 9.18
N TYR A 72 -7.54 5.72 9.53
CA TYR A 72 -7.16 4.49 10.21
C TYR A 72 -7.35 3.28 9.29
N THR A 73 -6.40 2.37 9.33
CA THR A 73 -6.50 1.07 8.65
C THR A 73 -6.52 -0.05 9.69
N ARG A 74 -7.09 -1.20 9.35
CA ARG A 74 -7.11 -2.42 10.18
C ARG A 74 -7.87 -2.31 11.51
N TRP A 75 -8.49 -1.17 11.81
CA TRP A 75 -9.28 -0.97 13.04
C TRP A 75 -10.51 -1.88 13.13
N THR A 76 -11.00 -2.38 12.01
CA THR A 76 -12.14 -3.31 11.94
C THR A 76 -11.73 -4.77 12.12
N TRP A 77 -10.43 -5.06 12.26
CA TRP A 77 -9.98 -6.43 12.45
C TRP A 77 -10.23 -6.89 13.88
N ASN A 78 -10.52 -8.19 14.04
CA ASN A 78 -10.88 -8.74 15.36
C ASN A 78 -9.62 -9.17 16.12
N TYR A 79 -8.99 -8.23 16.83
CA TYR A 79 -7.85 -8.50 17.70
C TYR A 79 -8.34 -9.00 19.06
N SER A 80 -7.66 -10.05 19.59
CA SER A 80 -7.85 -10.52 20.97
C SER A 80 -7.23 -9.58 21.99
N GLU A 81 -6.16 -8.90 21.61
CA GLU A 81 -5.37 -8.01 22.45
C GLU A 81 -5.80 -6.56 22.36
N SER A 82 -5.33 -5.72 23.27
CA SER A 82 -5.48 -4.29 23.17
C SER A 82 -4.85 -3.77 21.88
N PHE A 83 -5.52 -2.84 21.20
CA PHE A 83 -4.94 -2.23 20.01
C PHE A 83 -5.31 -0.75 19.90
N LEU A 84 -4.47 -0.03 19.19
CA LEU A 84 -4.75 1.33 18.76
C LEU A 84 -4.28 1.54 17.32
N CYS A 85 -4.96 2.43 16.59
CA CYS A 85 -4.53 2.94 15.30
C CYS A 85 -4.16 4.40 15.49
N TYR A 86 -3.01 4.82 15.02
CA TYR A 86 -2.59 6.22 15.07
C TYR A 86 -2.65 6.86 13.69
N ASN A 87 -3.10 8.12 13.66
CA ASN A 87 -3.07 8.96 12.47
C ASN A 87 -1.69 9.66 12.37
N ASP A 88 -1.32 10.07 11.16
CA ASP A 88 -0.11 10.86 10.91
C ASP A 88 -0.43 12.37 10.88
N PRO A 89 -0.07 13.17 11.90
CA PRO A 89 -0.40 14.58 11.93
C PRO A 89 0.33 15.42 10.86
N THR A 90 1.45 14.93 10.31
CA THR A 90 2.21 15.63 9.26
C THR A 90 1.34 15.93 8.03
N ARG A 91 0.35 15.10 7.78
CA ARG A 91 -0.61 15.30 6.68
C ARG A 91 -1.40 16.61 6.76
N TYR A 92 -1.56 17.17 7.94
CA TYR A 92 -2.32 18.42 8.15
C TYR A 92 -1.51 19.68 7.85
N LEU A 93 -0.21 19.56 7.61
CA LEU A 93 0.63 20.70 7.23
C LEU A 93 0.24 21.28 5.86
N ASN A 94 -0.22 20.43 4.94
CA ASN A 94 -0.76 20.85 3.64
C ASN A 94 -1.68 19.78 3.06
N LYS A 95 -2.77 20.22 2.39
CA LYS A 95 -3.76 19.30 1.76
C LYS A 95 -3.17 18.43 0.63
N LYS A 96 -2.00 18.72 0.09
CA LYS A 96 -1.31 17.88 -0.90
C LYS A 96 -0.67 16.66 -0.27
N ILE A 97 -0.38 16.69 1.04
CA ILE A 97 0.31 15.60 1.74
C ILE A 97 -0.66 14.45 1.98
N ARG A 98 -0.48 13.35 1.27
CA ARG A 98 -1.25 12.11 1.43
C ARG A 98 -0.73 11.21 2.54
N GLY A 99 0.48 11.46 3.00
CA GLY A 99 1.16 10.81 4.11
C GLY A 99 2.47 11.51 4.36
N GLY A 100 2.81 11.69 5.61
CA GLY A 100 4.00 12.39 6.05
C GLY A 100 4.92 11.55 6.94
N TRP A 101 4.67 10.24 7.05
CA TRP A 101 5.49 9.29 7.81
C TRP A 101 5.79 9.73 9.25
N GLY A 102 4.96 10.60 9.82
CA GLY A 102 5.17 11.17 11.14
C GLY A 102 6.38 12.11 11.26
N VAL A 103 6.93 12.58 10.12
CA VAL A 103 8.16 13.39 10.08
C VAL A 103 8.00 14.71 10.84
N GLY A 104 6.81 15.33 10.82
CA GLY A 104 6.52 16.57 11.53
C GLY A 104 7.14 17.80 10.85
N THR A 105 7.63 18.71 11.65
CA THR A 105 8.26 19.98 11.23
C THR A 105 9.70 20.09 11.70
N GLU A 106 10.41 21.13 11.30
CA GLU A 106 11.78 21.40 11.83
C GLU A 106 11.81 21.46 13.36
N ASN A 107 10.72 21.96 13.98
CA ASN A 107 10.66 22.17 15.43
C ASN A 107 10.16 20.97 16.22
N GLU A 108 9.47 20.01 15.55
CA GLU A 108 8.78 18.95 16.27
C GLU A 108 8.74 17.65 15.45
N TYR A 109 9.16 16.56 16.07
CA TYR A 109 9.10 15.22 15.46
C TYR A 109 7.81 14.51 15.90
N TYR A 110 6.81 14.49 15.02
CA TYR A 110 5.47 13.99 15.37
C TYR A 110 5.45 12.51 15.73
N LEU A 111 6.30 11.68 15.10
CA LEU A 111 6.36 10.27 15.43
C LEU A 111 6.92 10.02 16.84
N GLU A 112 7.79 10.91 17.34
CA GLU A 112 8.26 10.86 18.72
C GLU A 112 7.15 11.18 19.72
N ASN A 113 6.28 12.13 19.41
CA ASN A 113 5.12 12.43 20.23
C ASN A 113 4.09 11.31 20.21
N ILE A 114 3.84 10.68 19.04
CA ILE A 114 3.03 9.47 18.95
C ILE A 114 3.59 8.37 19.86
N LYS A 115 4.92 8.14 19.83
CA LYS A 115 5.60 7.22 20.75
C LYS A 115 5.32 7.54 22.22
N ASN A 116 5.48 8.81 22.62
CA ASN A 116 5.29 9.24 24.00
C ASN A 116 3.84 8.99 24.47
N ILE A 117 2.85 9.32 23.63
CA ILE A 117 1.44 9.07 23.94
C ILE A 117 1.17 7.56 24.09
N ILE A 118 1.70 6.73 23.20
CA ILE A 118 1.56 5.27 23.28
C ILE A 118 2.17 4.74 24.58
N LEU A 119 3.36 5.22 24.98
CA LEU A 119 4.00 4.78 26.21
C LEU A 119 3.20 5.17 27.46
N ILE A 120 2.60 6.37 27.52
CA ILE A 120 1.70 6.74 28.61
C ILE A 120 0.50 5.79 28.69
N ILE A 121 -0.08 5.41 27.55
CA ILE A 121 -1.18 4.42 27.50
C ILE A 121 -0.70 3.05 28.03
N CYS A 122 0.48 2.60 27.61
CA CYS A 122 1.07 1.35 28.06
C CYS A 122 1.34 1.33 29.57
N ASP A 123 1.92 2.42 30.12
CA ASP A 123 2.22 2.55 31.54
C ASP A 123 0.95 2.44 32.39
N LYS A 124 -0.15 3.06 31.96
CA LYS A 124 -1.47 2.96 32.64
C LYS A 124 -2.02 1.53 32.68
N LEU A 125 -1.68 0.72 31.69
CA LEU A 125 -2.15 -0.67 31.55
C LEU A 125 -1.13 -1.67 32.05
N ASN A 126 0.04 -1.22 32.55
CA ASN A 126 1.19 -2.06 32.92
C ASN A 126 1.67 -2.96 31.77
N ILE A 127 1.60 -2.46 30.53
CA ILE A 127 2.09 -3.17 29.34
C ILE A 127 3.58 -2.87 29.16
N LEU A 128 4.40 -3.91 29.24
CA LEU A 128 5.85 -3.80 29.05
C LEU A 128 6.21 -3.58 27.57
N ASN A 129 7.32 -2.90 27.29
CA ASN A 129 7.77 -2.64 25.92
C ASN A 129 7.87 -3.92 25.08
N GLU A 130 8.34 -5.04 25.64
CA GLU A 130 8.47 -6.32 24.94
C GLU A 130 7.13 -6.94 24.49
N ASN A 131 6.03 -6.41 25.00
CA ASN A 131 4.67 -6.79 24.70
C ASN A 131 3.99 -5.80 23.72
N ILE A 132 4.74 -4.83 23.19
CA ILE A 132 4.23 -3.88 22.19
C ILE A 132 4.64 -4.37 20.79
N LEU A 133 3.65 -4.50 19.91
CA LEU A 133 3.83 -4.75 18.50
C LEU A 133 3.43 -3.52 17.68
N PHE A 134 4.39 -2.89 17.03
CA PHE A 134 4.12 -1.88 16.00
C PHE A 134 3.91 -2.57 14.66
N TYR A 135 2.75 -2.36 14.02
CA TYR A 135 2.42 -3.00 12.76
C TYR A 135 1.87 -2.00 11.74
N GLY A 136 2.39 -2.07 10.54
CA GLY A 136 1.89 -1.31 9.41
C GLY A 136 2.47 -1.77 8.08
N SER A 137 1.85 -1.30 6.99
CA SER A 137 2.31 -1.55 5.64
C SER A 137 2.74 -0.27 4.96
N SER A 138 3.74 -0.33 4.08
CA SER A 138 4.24 0.82 3.34
C SER A 138 4.67 1.96 4.29
N MET A 139 4.04 3.14 4.23
CA MET A 139 4.24 4.23 5.19
C MET A 139 4.13 3.76 6.64
N GLY A 140 3.09 2.99 6.97
CA GLY A 140 2.91 2.42 8.30
C GLY A 140 4.02 1.42 8.67
N GLY A 141 4.55 0.69 7.70
CA GLY A 141 5.70 -0.20 7.89
C GLY A 141 6.97 0.55 8.27
N PHE A 142 7.27 1.66 7.59
CA PHE A 142 8.37 2.55 7.96
C PHE A 142 8.18 3.11 9.37
N MET A 143 7.00 3.67 9.68
CA MET A 143 6.72 4.21 11.02
C MET A 143 6.85 3.15 12.11
N SER A 144 6.43 1.90 11.83
CA SER A 144 6.57 0.78 12.78
C SER A 144 8.04 0.46 13.09
N LEU A 145 8.91 0.48 12.08
CA LEU A 145 10.37 0.31 12.27
C LEU A 145 10.96 1.42 13.12
N MET A 146 10.58 2.67 12.82
CA MET A 146 11.06 3.84 13.56
C MET A 146 10.60 3.80 15.01
N LEU A 147 9.32 3.48 15.27
CA LEU A 147 8.77 3.36 16.61
C LEU A 147 9.44 2.25 17.41
N ALA A 148 9.62 1.06 16.82
CA ALA A 148 10.29 -0.04 17.50
C ALA A 148 11.77 0.25 17.79
N THR A 149 12.40 1.11 16.98
CA THR A 149 13.77 1.58 17.28
C THR A 149 13.79 2.51 18.48
N MET A 150 12.82 3.43 18.57
CA MET A 150 12.71 4.37 19.69
C MET A 150 12.15 3.72 20.97
N VAL A 151 11.32 2.69 20.85
CA VAL A 151 10.76 1.92 21.98
C VAL A 151 11.53 0.60 22.10
N LYS A 152 12.70 0.67 22.71
CA LYS A 152 13.58 -0.51 22.84
C LYS A 152 12.85 -1.70 23.46
N GLN A 153 13.18 -2.91 22.99
CA GLN A 153 12.57 -4.19 23.35
C GLN A 153 11.22 -4.46 22.67
N SER A 154 10.50 -3.48 22.15
CA SER A 154 9.30 -3.71 21.34
C SER A 154 9.62 -4.39 19.99
N THR A 155 8.59 -4.83 19.30
CA THR A 155 8.73 -5.52 18.02
C THR A 155 8.03 -4.75 16.91
N ALA A 156 8.64 -4.69 15.71
CA ALA A 156 8.01 -4.21 14.51
C ALA A 156 7.58 -5.37 13.59
N LEU A 157 6.37 -5.30 13.05
CA LEU A 157 5.95 -6.05 11.87
C LEU A 157 5.80 -5.03 10.73
N ALA A 158 6.80 -4.97 9.86
CA ALA A 158 6.84 -4.01 8.76
C ALA A 158 6.58 -4.73 7.44
N ASP A 159 5.41 -4.47 6.86
CA ASP A 159 4.97 -5.09 5.62
C ASP A 159 5.21 -4.13 4.46
N ILE A 160 6.00 -4.57 3.46
CA ILE A 160 6.45 -3.77 2.32
C ILE A 160 6.92 -2.34 2.71
N PRO A 161 7.81 -2.21 3.72
CA PRO A 161 8.22 -0.91 4.23
C PRO A 161 9.13 -0.16 3.25
N GLN A 162 9.13 1.18 3.36
CA GLN A 162 10.27 1.98 2.93
C GLN A 162 11.36 1.90 3.99
N PHE A 163 12.63 2.13 3.59
CA PHE A 163 13.77 2.21 4.52
C PHE A 163 14.44 3.59 4.51
N ASN A 164 14.23 4.34 3.42
CA ASN A 164 14.77 5.70 3.28
C ASN A 164 13.80 6.54 2.44
N LEU A 165 13.24 7.59 3.04
CA LEU A 165 12.27 8.48 2.40
C LEU A 165 12.93 9.50 1.45
N MET A 166 14.21 9.78 1.62
CA MET A 166 14.96 10.72 0.77
C MET A 166 15.06 10.22 -0.69
N HIS A 167 14.88 8.90 -0.91
CA HIS A 167 14.85 8.31 -2.27
C HIS A 167 13.48 8.42 -2.95
N MET A 168 12.46 8.88 -2.23
CA MET A 168 11.09 9.07 -2.75
C MET A 168 10.91 10.52 -3.21
N LYS A 169 11.42 10.85 -4.39
CA LYS A 169 11.56 12.23 -4.88
C LYS A 169 10.36 13.14 -4.63
N TYR A 170 9.13 12.72 -4.97
CA TYR A 170 7.94 13.57 -4.79
C TYR A 170 7.66 13.87 -3.32
N HIS A 171 7.76 12.89 -2.46
CA HIS A 171 7.55 13.07 -1.03
C HIS A 171 8.69 13.84 -0.37
N TRP A 172 9.91 13.65 -0.86
CA TRP A 172 11.07 14.41 -0.40
C TRP A 172 10.91 15.91 -0.69
N ASP A 173 10.41 16.25 -1.88
CA ASP A 173 10.12 17.63 -2.25
C ASP A 173 8.98 18.22 -1.39
N ASP A 174 7.92 17.45 -1.11
CA ASP A 174 6.85 17.86 -0.19
C ASP A 174 7.37 18.13 1.24
N PHE A 175 8.29 17.31 1.77
CA PHE A 175 8.89 17.56 3.08
C PHE A 175 9.70 18.84 3.11
N LYS A 176 10.50 19.13 2.09
CA LYS A 176 11.25 20.38 1.98
C LYS A 176 10.30 21.59 1.92
N GLU A 177 9.24 21.49 1.14
CA GLU A 177 8.29 22.57 0.94
C GLU A 177 7.41 22.84 2.17
N PHE A 178 6.93 21.79 2.86
CA PHE A 178 5.90 21.96 3.89
C PHE A 178 6.39 21.74 5.33
N SER A 179 7.33 20.83 5.53
CA SER A 179 7.85 20.49 6.86
C SER A 179 9.09 21.29 7.26
N PHE A 180 9.97 21.62 6.29
CA PHE A 180 11.29 22.22 6.53
C PHE A 180 11.52 23.45 5.65
N LYS A 181 10.53 24.32 5.56
CA LYS A 181 10.47 25.47 4.63
C LYS A 181 11.71 26.38 4.60
N ASN A 182 12.36 26.53 5.74
CA ASN A 182 13.48 27.48 5.91
C ASN A 182 14.85 26.77 5.96
N CYS A 183 14.88 25.46 5.64
CA CYS A 183 16.08 24.64 5.73
C CYS A 183 16.60 24.29 4.35
N THR A 184 17.94 24.32 4.17
CA THR A 184 18.56 23.71 2.98
C THR A 184 18.51 22.19 3.09
N GLU A 185 18.60 21.52 1.95
CA GLU A 185 18.59 20.05 1.90
C GLU A 185 19.73 19.45 2.72
N GLU A 186 20.95 20.02 2.62
CA GLU A 186 22.11 19.59 3.38
C GLU A 186 21.88 19.76 4.90
N TYR A 187 21.23 20.84 5.31
CA TYR A 187 20.88 21.07 6.71
C TYR A 187 19.88 20.04 7.22
N ILE A 188 18.84 19.72 6.40
CA ILE A 188 17.84 18.71 6.74
C ILE A 188 18.50 17.33 6.92
N ILE A 189 19.30 16.91 5.96
CA ILE A 189 20.00 15.62 5.99
C ILE A 189 20.91 15.52 7.21
N LYS A 190 21.68 16.56 7.48
CA LYS A 190 22.64 16.59 8.61
C LYS A 190 21.95 16.54 9.97
N ASN A 191 20.85 17.30 10.16
CA ASN A 191 20.27 17.50 11.50
C ASN A 191 19.05 16.61 11.75
N TYR A 192 18.33 16.23 10.68
CA TYR A 192 17.06 15.49 10.78
C TYR A 192 17.06 14.20 9.94
N GLY A 193 18.18 13.79 9.33
CA GLY A 193 18.29 12.58 8.51
C GLY A 193 17.74 11.33 9.19
N TYR A 194 17.85 11.25 10.52
CA TYR A 194 17.30 10.16 11.33
C TYR A 194 15.76 10.04 11.27
N ARG A 195 15.03 11.10 10.88
CA ARG A 195 13.57 11.04 10.71
C ARG A 195 13.17 10.43 9.37
N PHE A 196 14.09 10.38 8.41
CA PHE A 196 13.87 9.94 7.03
C PHE A 196 14.52 8.62 6.68
N SER A 197 15.45 8.15 7.52
CA SER A 197 16.22 6.93 7.26
C SER A 197 16.20 6.01 8.47
N PHE A 198 15.77 4.77 8.23
CA PHE A 198 15.75 3.75 9.27
C PHE A 198 17.16 3.43 9.80
N ILE A 199 18.18 3.41 8.92
CA ILE A 199 19.59 3.25 9.33
C ILE A 199 20.04 4.41 10.24
N GLU A 200 19.75 5.65 9.86
CA GLU A 200 20.15 6.80 10.65
C GLU A 200 19.41 6.85 12.00
N MET A 201 18.17 6.35 12.05
CA MET A 201 17.46 6.19 13.32
C MET A 201 18.12 5.15 14.20
N MET A 202 18.50 3.97 13.68
CA MET A 202 19.23 2.96 14.44
C MET A 202 20.57 3.48 14.97
N LYS A 203 21.30 4.26 14.17
CA LYS A 203 22.55 4.91 14.60
C LYS A 203 22.32 5.92 15.72
N LYS A 204 21.29 6.78 15.58
CA LYS A 204 20.92 7.77 16.59
C LYS A 204 20.56 7.11 17.92
N GLU A 205 19.72 6.10 17.89
CA GLU A 205 19.26 5.39 19.09
C GLU A 205 20.28 4.37 19.61
N LYS A 206 21.33 4.06 18.83
CA LYS A 206 22.31 3.00 19.12
C LYS A 206 21.62 1.69 19.44
N TYR A 207 20.63 1.35 18.62
CA TYR A 207 19.77 0.20 18.84
C TYR A 207 19.22 -0.37 17.53
N VAL A 208 19.30 -1.68 17.37
CA VAL A 208 18.68 -2.44 16.29
C VAL A 208 17.39 -3.09 16.83
N PRO A 209 16.22 -2.70 16.34
CA PRO A 209 14.96 -3.21 16.88
C PRO A 209 14.69 -4.66 16.49
N ASN A 210 13.85 -5.36 17.27
CA ASN A 210 13.26 -6.61 16.81
C ASN A 210 12.29 -6.29 15.66
N ALA A 211 12.53 -6.85 14.47
CA ALA A 211 11.70 -6.55 13.32
C ALA A 211 11.44 -7.79 12.44
N PHE A 212 10.18 -7.96 12.08
CA PHE A 212 9.74 -8.84 11.03
C PHE A 212 9.52 -8.01 9.76
N LEU A 213 10.38 -8.22 8.78
CA LEU A 213 10.37 -7.50 7.51
C LEU A 213 9.69 -8.36 6.46
N VAL A 214 8.49 -7.99 6.06
CA VAL A 214 7.78 -8.66 4.97
C VAL A 214 8.07 -7.92 3.67
N LEU A 215 8.81 -8.54 2.76
CA LEU A 215 9.34 -7.90 1.56
C LEU A 215 8.72 -8.52 0.32
N ASN A 216 8.23 -7.71 -0.59
CA ASN A 216 7.72 -8.15 -1.88
C ASN A 216 8.71 -7.77 -3.00
N TYR A 217 9.56 -8.72 -3.39
CA TYR A 217 10.56 -8.51 -4.44
C TYR A 217 9.97 -8.50 -5.86
N THR A 218 8.68 -8.78 -6.01
CA THR A 218 8.03 -8.73 -7.33
C THR A 218 7.65 -7.31 -7.75
N HIS A 219 7.69 -6.34 -6.82
CA HIS A 219 7.55 -4.93 -7.14
C HIS A 219 8.93 -4.32 -7.43
N PRO A 220 9.22 -3.96 -8.71
CA PRO A 220 10.57 -3.54 -9.11
C PRO A 220 11.07 -2.28 -8.41
N GLU A 221 10.17 -1.32 -8.13
CA GLU A 221 10.55 -0.07 -7.43
C GLU A 221 10.93 -0.34 -5.99
N ASP A 222 10.12 -1.12 -5.24
CA ASP A 222 10.44 -1.46 -3.86
C ASP A 222 11.75 -2.25 -3.78
N ALA A 223 11.91 -3.25 -4.67
CA ALA A 223 13.10 -4.08 -4.70
C ALA A 223 14.37 -3.25 -4.97
N LYS A 224 14.32 -2.31 -5.94
CA LYS A 224 15.47 -1.51 -6.35
C LYS A 224 15.71 -0.32 -5.44
N ILE A 225 14.68 0.46 -5.12
CA ILE A 225 14.81 1.74 -4.42
C ILE A 225 14.92 1.53 -2.91
N HIS A 226 14.19 0.55 -2.35
CA HIS A 226 14.16 0.34 -0.91
C HIS A 226 15.01 -0.84 -0.48
N TYR A 227 14.76 -2.05 -1.01
CA TYR A 227 15.37 -3.26 -0.45
C TYR A 227 16.84 -3.40 -0.87
N GLN A 228 17.17 -3.24 -2.16
CA GLN A 228 18.54 -3.36 -2.61
C GLN A 228 19.44 -2.36 -1.90
N GLN A 229 19.06 -1.08 -1.85
CA GLN A 229 19.87 -0.04 -1.21
C GLN A 229 20.02 -0.28 0.29
N PHE A 230 18.94 -0.68 0.98
CA PHE A 230 19.01 -0.98 2.40
C PHE A 230 19.95 -2.14 2.69
N PHE A 231 19.76 -3.29 2.03
CA PHE A 231 20.52 -4.51 2.34
C PHE A 231 21.93 -4.52 1.80
N SER A 232 22.21 -3.94 0.64
CA SER A 232 23.53 -3.99 0.02
C SER A 232 24.42 -2.79 0.34
N GLU A 233 23.85 -1.62 0.57
CA GLU A 233 24.61 -0.39 0.69
C GLU A 233 24.67 0.15 2.13
N LYS A 234 23.60 -0.02 2.90
CA LYS A 234 23.46 0.65 4.19
C LYS A 234 23.49 -0.27 5.41
N LEU A 235 23.01 -1.50 5.29
CA LEU A 235 22.94 -2.39 6.44
C LEU A 235 24.33 -2.78 6.98
N CYS A 236 25.37 -2.72 6.16
CA CYS A 236 26.74 -2.94 6.59
C CYS A 236 27.25 -1.86 7.58
N GLU A 237 26.58 -0.72 7.69
CA GLU A 237 26.87 0.33 8.67
C GLU A 237 26.39 -0.01 10.10
N VAL A 238 25.65 -1.11 10.25
CA VAL A 238 25.09 -1.60 11.54
C VAL A 238 25.79 -2.91 11.92
N PRO A 239 26.06 -3.17 13.22
CA PRO A 239 26.73 -4.38 13.66
C PRO A 239 26.01 -5.65 13.22
N PHE A 240 26.71 -6.55 12.51
CA PHE A 240 26.14 -7.77 11.93
C PHE A 240 25.42 -8.67 12.96
N ASN A 241 26.02 -8.84 14.14
CA ASN A 241 25.43 -9.71 15.16
C ASN A 241 24.07 -9.20 15.65
N GLU A 242 23.88 -7.89 15.74
CA GLU A 242 22.59 -7.31 16.13
C GLU A 242 21.55 -7.50 15.02
N VAL A 243 21.93 -7.27 13.76
CA VAL A 243 21.05 -7.46 12.60
C VAL A 243 20.60 -8.92 12.48
N SER A 244 21.52 -9.87 12.57
CA SER A 244 21.22 -11.30 12.41
C SER A 244 20.31 -11.86 13.50
N ASN A 245 20.36 -11.31 14.70
CA ASN A 245 19.52 -11.73 15.81
C ASN A 245 18.14 -11.08 15.79
N ASN A 246 18.05 -9.83 15.39
CA ASN A 246 16.86 -9.00 15.55
C ASN A 246 15.98 -8.95 14.30
N PHE A 247 16.56 -9.08 13.09
CA PHE A 247 15.77 -9.05 11.85
C PHE A 247 15.35 -10.45 11.42
N LYS A 248 14.05 -10.59 11.18
CA LYS A 248 13.44 -11.78 10.58
C LYS A 248 12.80 -11.37 9.25
N ILE A 249 13.37 -11.86 8.15
CA ILE A 249 12.95 -11.49 6.80
C ILE A 249 11.97 -12.54 6.29
N ILE A 250 10.80 -12.08 5.86
CA ILE A 250 9.76 -12.88 5.24
C ILE A 250 9.64 -12.39 3.81
N ILE A 251 9.99 -13.24 2.85
CA ILE A 251 9.86 -12.90 1.43
C ILE A 251 8.47 -13.28 0.96
N ASN A 252 7.70 -12.28 0.56
CA ASN A 252 6.41 -12.47 -0.07
C ASN A 252 6.62 -12.57 -1.58
N GLY A 253 6.58 -13.78 -2.12
CA GLY A 253 6.75 -14.07 -3.55
C GLY A 253 5.48 -13.88 -4.38
N ARG A 254 4.46 -13.22 -3.86
CA ARG A 254 3.23 -12.95 -4.60
C ARG A 254 3.44 -11.85 -5.62
N ASN A 255 2.95 -12.08 -6.83
CA ASN A 255 2.96 -11.10 -7.90
C ASN A 255 1.89 -10.00 -7.67
N LYS A 256 1.93 -9.30 -6.55
CA LYS A 256 0.94 -8.28 -6.18
C LYS A 256 1.45 -6.84 -6.25
N GLY A 257 2.66 -6.62 -6.73
CA GLY A 257 3.25 -5.27 -6.73
C GLY A 257 3.43 -4.72 -5.31
N HIS A 258 3.14 -3.44 -5.12
CA HIS A 258 3.20 -2.76 -3.81
C HIS A 258 1.90 -3.01 -3.02
N GLU A 259 1.58 -4.28 -2.76
CA GLU A 259 0.37 -4.71 -2.05
C GLU A 259 0.74 -5.32 -0.69
N PRO A 260 0.04 -4.95 0.38
CA PRO A 260 0.29 -5.50 1.70
C PRO A 260 -0.19 -6.96 1.79
N LEU A 261 0.21 -7.65 2.84
CA LEU A 261 -0.32 -8.97 3.20
C LEU A 261 -1.85 -8.96 3.28
N SER A 262 -2.46 -10.11 2.97
CA SER A 262 -3.89 -10.29 3.19
C SER A 262 -4.23 -10.15 4.69
N PRO A 263 -5.48 -9.75 5.04
CA PRO A 263 -5.90 -9.70 6.45
C PRO A 263 -5.62 -11.00 7.21
N LYS A 264 -5.83 -12.16 6.58
CA LYS A 264 -5.60 -13.48 7.18
C LYS A 264 -4.13 -13.72 7.53
N ASP A 265 -3.22 -13.39 6.59
CA ASP A 265 -1.79 -13.58 6.81
C ASP A 265 -1.24 -12.62 7.84
N SER A 266 -1.72 -11.39 7.77
CA SER A 266 -1.38 -10.36 8.74
C SER A 266 -1.77 -10.77 10.15
N MET A 267 -3.01 -11.23 10.34
CA MET A 267 -3.50 -11.70 11.64
C MET A 267 -2.73 -12.92 12.14
N TYR A 268 -2.38 -13.85 11.23
CA TYR A 268 -1.52 -14.98 11.58
C TYR A 268 -0.16 -14.50 12.12
N LEU A 269 0.52 -13.59 11.40
CA LEU A 269 1.82 -13.06 11.85
C LEU A 269 1.70 -12.27 13.16
N VAL A 270 0.69 -11.41 13.28
CA VAL A 270 0.43 -10.66 14.52
C VAL A 270 0.30 -11.61 15.70
N ASN A 271 -0.54 -12.63 15.60
CA ASN A 271 -0.76 -13.60 16.67
C ASN A 271 0.51 -14.40 16.98
N ALA A 272 1.21 -14.91 15.95
CA ALA A 272 2.43 -15.66 16.13
C ALA A 272 3.55 -14.84 16.82
N ILE A 273 3.70 -13.57 16.45
CA ILE A 273 4.68 -12.67 17.06
C ILE A 273 4.34 -12.38 18.51
N LEU A 274 3.08 -12.00 18.78
CA LEU A 274 2.64 -11.66 20.15
C LEU A 274 2.70 -12.86 21.10
N ASN A 275 2.50 -14.07 20.60
CA ASN A 275 2.58 -15.29 21.39
C ASN A 275 3.97 -15.91 21.39
N LYS A 276 4.97 -15.26 20.77
CA LYS A 276 6.35 -15.76 20.66
C LYS A 276 6.41 -17.17 20.03
N GLU A 277 5.44 -17.48 19.17
CA GLU A 277 5.36 -18.75 18.47
C GLU A 277 6.40 -18.82 17.34
N LYS A 278 6.93 -20.00 17.06
CA LYS A 278 7.71 -20.20 15.84
C LYS A 278 6.77 -19.98 14.66
N ILE A 279 7.06 -18.97 13.84
CA ILE A 279 6.39 -18.79 12.55
C ILE A 279 6.72 -20.05 11.75
N LYS A 280 5.79 -21.00 11.77
CA LYS A 280 5.91 -22.22 10.98
C LYS A 280 5.88 -21.83 9.52
N ASN A 281 6.53 -22.63 8.67
CA ASN A 281 6.50 -22.48 7.21
C ASN A 281 5.08 -22.67 6.64
N HIS A 282 4.12 -21.90 7.12
CA HIS A 282 2.81 -21.76 6.48
C HIS A 282 2.92 -21.20 5.06
N ILE A 283 4.10 -20.64 4.71
CA ILE A 283 4.42 -20.25 3.34
C ILE A 283 4.21 -21.42 2.36
N LYS A 284 4.50 -22.67 2.76
CA LYS A 284 4.30 -23.82 1.87
C LYS A 284 2.82 -24.20 1.71
N GLU A 285 2.07 -24.24 2.80
CA GLU A 285 0.62 -24.50 2.75
C GLU A 285 -0.15 -23.35 2.12
N TYR A 286 0.34 -22.11 2.32
CA TYR A 286 -0.28 -20.93 1.77
C TYR A 286 0.04 -20.75 0.28
N SER A 287 1.26 -21.06 -0.18
CA SER A 287 1.58 -21.11 -1.59
C SER A 287 0.75 -22.17 -2.32
N ASP A 288 0.57 -23.33 -1.70
CA ASP A 288 -0.26 -24.42 -2.25
C ASP A 288 -1.75 -24.06 -2.29
N TYR A 289 -2.25 -23.34 -1.27
CA TYR A 289 -3.63 -22.85 -1.25
C TYR A 289 -3.85 -21.72 -2.27
N THR A 290 -2.90 -20.78 -2.35
CA THR A 290 -2.95 -19.68 -3.32
C THR A 290 -2.76 -20.20 -4.74
N GLN A 291 -1.89 -21.19 -4.94
CA GLN A 291 -1.72 -21.86 -6.22
C GLN A 291 -3.03 -22.55 -6.62
N LYS A 292 -3.69 -23.27 -5.71
CA LYS A 292 -4.94 -23.97 -5.95
C LYS A 292 -6.13 -23.02 -6.18
N GLU A 293 -6.17 -21.88 -5.47
CA GLU A 293 -7.14 -20.79 -5.75
C GLU A 293 -6.81 -20.08 -7.06
N ASN A 294 -5.54 -19.83 -7.36
CA ASN A 294 -5.12 -19.27 -8.63
C ASN A 294 -5.40 -20.26 -9.77
N ASP A 295 -5.13 -21.55 -9.62
CA ASP A 295 -5.45 -22.57 -10.63
C ASP A 295 -6.96 -22.69 -10.87
N ASN A 296 -7.78 -22.48 -9.86
CA ASN A 296 -9.24 -22.41 -9.99
C ASN A 296 -9.69 -21.07 -10.62
N LEU A 297 -9.04 -19.96 -10.30
CA LEU A 297 -9.27 -18.66 -10.93
C LEU A 297 -8.74 -18.65 -12.35
N LEU A 298 -7.62 -19.33 -12.65
CA LEU A 298 -7.02 -19.47 -13.97
C LEU A 298 -7.96 -20.12 -15.00
N LYS A 299 -8.92 -20.92 -14.54
CA LYS A 299 -9.98 -21.46 -15.42
C LYS A 299 -10.94 -20.39 -15.98
N TYR A 300 -10.90 -19.18 -15.38
CA TYR A 300 -11.76 -18.05 -15.74
C TYR A 300 -10.95 -16.86 -16.28
N PHE A 301 -9.71 -17.09 -16.76
CA PHE A 301 -8.86 -16.01 -17.23
C PHE A 301 -9.39 -15.36 -18.49
N THR A 302 -9.73 -14.10 -18.35
CA THR A 302 -10.12 -13.26 -19.47
C THR A 302 -9.05 -12.21 -19.72
N ALA A 303 -8.48 -12.17 -20.93
CA ALA A 303 -7.79 -10.98 -21.39
C ALA A 303 -8.83 -9.88 -21.57
N ARG A 304 -8.50 -8.68 -21.11
CA ARG A 304 -9.36 -7.52 -21.23
C ARG A 304 -8.74 -6.49 -22.16
N ILE A 305 -9.49 -6.11 -23.20
CA ILE A 305 -9.08 -5.10 -24.17
C ILE A 305 -10.11 -3.99 -24.17
N ASP A 306 -9.71 -2.81 -23.74
CA ASP A 306 -10.55 -1.60 -23.75
C ASP A 306 -10.23 -0.77 -24.98
N ILE A 307 -11.23 -0.42 -25.76
CA ILE A 307 -11.08 0.30 -27.02
C ILE A 307 -11.98 1.52 -27.01
N LYS A 308 -11.43 2.68 -27.34
CA LYS A 308 -12.18 3.92 -27.48
C LYS A 308 -11.63 4.75 -28.63
N ASN A 309 -12.53 5.32 -29.43
CA ASN A 309 -12.24 6.36 -30.40
C ASN A 309 -12.80 7.70 -29.90
N TYR A 310 -11.92 8.68 -29.71
CA TYR A 310 -12.25 10.05 -29.31
C TYR A 310 -12.63 10.89 -30.52
N GLY A 311 -13.81 10.68 -31.06
CA GLY A 311 -14.43 11.45 -32.12
C GLY A 311 -15.92 11.49 -31.84
N ASN A 312 -16.39 12.54 -31.35
CA ASN A 312 -17.75 13.09 -31.28
C ASN A 312 -18.97 12.23 -30.89
N ASN A 313 -18.97 10.92 -30.66
CA ASN A 313 -20.13 10.16 -30.15
C ASN A 313 -19.81 8.76 -29.64
N ASP A 314 -20.61 8.28 -28.68
CA ASP A 314 -20.45 6.98 -27.99
C ASP A 314 -20.48 5.71 -28.88
N ASN A 315 -20.81 5.83 -30.17
CA ASN A 315 -20.90 4.74 -31.16
C ASN A 315 -19.83 4.80 -32.24
N SER A 316 -18.63 5.30 -31.92
CA SER A 316 -17.57 5.55 -32.90
C SER A 316 -16.84 4.28 -33.39
N ILE A 317 -17.11 3.10 -32.81
CA ILE A 317 -16.45 1.83 -33.13
C ILE A 317 -17.46 0.73 -33.36
N GLU A 318 -17.20 -0.13 -34.36
CA GLU A 318 -17.99 -1.32 -34.67
C GLU A 318 -17.06 -2.54 -34.75
N ILE A 319 -17.41 -3.65 -34.09
CA ILE A 319 -16.69 -4.91 -34.25
C ILE A 319 -17.13 -5.58 -35.53
N LYS A 320 -16.16 -5.83 -36.43
CA LYS A 320 -16.40 -6.56 -37.71
C LYS A 320 -16.13 -8.04 -37.59
N LYS A 321 -15.17 -8.43 -36.73
CA LYS A 321 -14.80 -9.83 -36.58
C LYS A 321 -14.17 -10.05 -35.23
N ILE A 322 -14.50 -11.16 -34.58
CA ILE A 322 -13.90 -11.66 -33.36
C ILE A 322 -13.66 -13.16 -33.48
N SER A 323 -12.49 -13.64 -33.09
CA SER A 323 -12.16 -15.06 -33.19
C SER A 323 -12.72 -15.92 -32.06
N ASP A 324 -13.03 -15.32 -30.94
CA ASP A 324 -13.57 -16.01 -29.78
C ASP A 324 -15.09 -15.83 -29.72
N LYS A 325 -15.82 -16.93 -29.94
CA LYS A 325 -17.29 -16.92 -29.87
C LYS A 325 -17.83 -16.70 -28.46
N ASN A 326 -17.03 -16.96 -27.46
CA ASN A 326 -17.36 -16.77 -26.04
C ASN A 326 -16.83 -15.44 -25.50
N ALA A 327 -16.24 -14.60 -26.34
CA ALA A 327 -15.82 -13.27 -25.90
C ALA A 327 -17.05 -12.45 -25.52
N GLU A 328 -17.09 -12.02 -24.29
CA GLU A 328 -18.11 -11.12 -23.79
C GLU A 328 -17.80 -9.69 -24.24
N LEU A 329 -18.80 -9.06 -24.83
CA LEU A 329 -18.79 -7.63 -25.12
C LEU A 329 -19.47 -6.92 -23.97
N ASP A 330 -18.68 -6.24 -23.17
CA ASP A 330 -19.20 -5.45 -22.07
C ASP A 330 -19.12 -3.96 -22.43
N TYR A 331 -20.25 -3.25 -22.23
CA TYR A 331 -20.34 -1.79 -22.34
C TYR A 331 -20.55 -1.19 -20.96
N PRO A 332 -19.57 -1.27 -20.05
CA PRO A 332 -19.85 -0.90 -18.69
C PRO A 332 -19.94 0.60 -18.53
N ASN A 333 -21.04 1.05 -17.97
CA ASN A 333 -21.21 2.41 -17.45
C ASN A 333 -20.19 2.78 -16.34
N TRP A 334 -19.47 1.80 -15.82
CA TRP A 334 -18.45 2.00 -14.80
C TRP A 334 -17.07 2.33 -15.37
N PHE A 335 -16.88 2.17 -16.67
CA PHE A 335 -15.68 2.59 -17.38
C PHE A 335 -15.72 4.10 -17.69
N LYS A 336 -15.96 4.90 -16.66
CA LYS A 336 -15.68 6.34 -16.70
C LYS A 336 -14.26 6.55 -16.18
N ASP A 337 -13.26 6.39 -17.04
CA ASP A 337 -12.00 7.05 -16.82
C ASP A 337 -12.12 8.52 -17.28
N GLU A 338 -11.06 9.29 -17.09
CA GLU A 338 -10.94 10.68 -17.60
C GLU A 338 -11.26 10.79 -19.12
N PHE A 339 -11.48 9.65 -19.77
CA PHE A 339 -11.67 9.51 -21.21
C PHE A 339 -13.08 9.05 -21.61
N GLY A 340 -14.02 8.85 -20.68
CA GLY A 340 -15.43 8.50 -20.93
C GLY A 340 -15.65 7.02 -21.31
N ASN A 341 -16.82 6.70 -21.88
CA ASN A 341 -17.24 5.33 -22.18
C ASN A 341 -16.48 4.71 -23.37
N GLY A 342 -16.06 3.47 -23.25
CA GLY A 342 -15.41 2.68 -24.31
C GLY A 342 -15.99 1.27 -24.39
N MET A 343 -15.55 0.51 -25.39
CA MET A 343 -15.90 -0.90 -25.55
C MET A 343 -14.87 -1.78 -24.84
N THR A 344 -15.33 -2.71 -24.02
CA THR A 344 -14.49 -3.72 -23.38
C THR A 344 -14.76 -5.09 -24.00
N ILE A 345 -13.70 -5.82 -24.31
CA ILE A 345 -13.75 -7.19 -24.82
C ILE A 345 -12.99 -8.08 -23.85
N GLN A 346 -13.63 -9.15 -23.42
CA GLN A 346 -13.05 -10.16 -22.55
C GLN A 346 -12.96 -11.50 -23.30
N SER A 347 -11.85 -12.22 -23.14
CA SER A 347 -11.66 -13.53 -23.77
C SER A 347 -10.81 -14.46 -22.90
N THR A 348 -11.18 -15.74 -22.85
CA THR A 348 -10.53 -16.80 -22.05
C THR A 348 -9.57 -17.68 -22.84
N LEU A 349 -9.52 -17.57 -24.17
CA LEU A 349 -8.83 -18.55 -25.04
C LEU A 349 -7.29 -18.47 -25.09
N GLY A 350 -6.65 -17.57 -24.38
CA GLY A 350 -5.20 -17.36 -24.47
C GLY A 350 -4.73 -16.69 -25.78
N LYS A 351 -5.65 -16.44 -26.70
CA LYS A 351 -5.43 -15.71 -27.96
C LYS A 351 -6.72 -15.05 -28.42
N LEU A 352 -6.62 -13.87 -29.01
CA LEU A 352 -7.75 -13.14 -29.55
C LEU A 352 -7.34 -12.44 -30.85
N TYR A 353 -8.21 -12.52 -31.84
CA TYR A 353 -8.14 -11.73 -33.06
C TYR A 353 -9.39 -10.88 -33.19
N LEU A 354 -9.20 -9.59 -33.39
CA LEU A 354 -10.28 -8.62 -33.57
C LEU A 354 -10.08 -7.83 -34.84
N GLN A 355 -11.19 -7.53 -35.52
CA GLN A 355 -11.29 -6.45 -36.50
C GLN A 355 -12.32 -5.45 -36.02
N ILE A 356 -11.89 -4.21 -35.88
CA ILE A 356 -12.76 -3.10 -35.50
C ILE A 356 -12.80 -2.08 -36.63
N LYS A 357 -13.96 -1.51 -36.88
CA LYS A 357 -14.15 -0.40 -37.80
C LYS A 357 -14.34 0.88 -36.98
N CYS A 358 -13.51 1.89 -37.22
CA CYS A 358 -13.70 3.22 -36.70
C CYS A 358 -14.78 3.92 -37.57
N LYS A 359 -15.93 4.25 -37.01
CA LYS A 359 -17.05 4.87 -37.75
C LYS A 359 -16.79 6.33 -38.08
N ASN A 360 -15.94 6.99 -37.27
CA ASN A 360 -15.58 8.39 -37.43
C ASN A 360 -14.09 8.55 -37.26
N GLN A 361 -13.52 9.57 -37.91
CA GLN A 361 -12.16 9.99 -37.64
C GLN A 361 -11.99 10.38 -36.14
N GLY A 362 -10.80 10.15 -35.59
CA GLY A 362 -10.55 10.48 -34.20
C GLY A 362 -9.27 9.87 -33.66
N LYS A 363 -9.10 9.95 -32.36
CA LYS A 363 -7.96 9.34 -31.66
C LYS A 363 -8.37 8.00 -31.06
N LEU A 364 -7.96 6.91 -31.70
CA LEU A 364 -8.16 5.56 -31.16
C LEU A 364 -7.20 5.29 -30.01
N ILE A 365 -7.74 4.83 -28.87
CA ILE A 365 -6.95 4.35 -27.74
C ILE A 365 -7.36 2.89 -27.48
N ILE A 366 -6.36 2.01 -27.42
CA ILE A 366 -6.52 0.59 -27.08
C ILE A 366 -5.69 0.34 -25.83
N LYS A 367 -6.33 -0.16 -24.77
CA LYS A 367 -5.68 -0.54 -23.52
C LYS A 367 -5.78 -2.05 -23.33
N PHE A 368 -4.64 -2.71 -23.20
CA PHE A 368 -4.55 -4.12 -22.84
C PHE A 368 -4.37 -4.23 -21.34
N ARG A 369 -5.33 -4.84 -20.65
CA ARG A 369 -5.34 -4.95 -19.17
C ARG A 369 -5.42 -6.39 -18.72
N GLY A 370 -5.01 -6.64 -17.47
CA GLY A 370 -5.44 -7.79 -16.70
C GLY A 370 -6.92 -7.66 -16.29
N PRO A 371 -7.60 -8.76 -15.99
CA PRO A 371 -8.98 -8.73 -15.54
C PRO A 371 -9.11 -8.06 -14.16
N ASP A 372 -10.20 -7.33 -13.96
CA ASP A 372 -10.62 -6.83 -12.64
C ASP A 372 -11.52 -7.89 -12.00
N ILE A 373 -10.91 -8.84 -11.29
CA ILE A 373 -11.68 -9.85 -10.56
C ILE A 373 -11.93 -9.31 -9.16
N ARG A 374 -13.20 -9.00 -8.87
CA ARG A 374 -13.66 -8.67 -7.53
C ARG A 374 -14.28 -9.90 -6.90
N LYS A 375 -13.72 -10.36 -5.78
CA LYS A 375 -14.43 -11.28 -4.89
C LYS A 375 -15.58 -10.54 -4.19
N ASN A 376 -16.62 -11.29 -3.80
CA ASN A 376 -17.70 -10.79 -2.95
C ASN A 376 -17.11 -9.97 -1.80
N ASN A 377 -17.60 -8.74 -1.60
CA ASN A 377 -17.18 -7.76 -0.60
C ASN A 377 -16.02 -6.81 -0.97
N HIS A 378 -15.89 -6.42 -2.24
CA HIS A 378 -14.95 -5.37 -2.67
C HIS A 378 -13.44 -5.69 -2.61
N GLU A 379 -13.03 -6.90 -2.28
CA GLU A 379 -11.63 -7.31 -2.40
C GLU A 379 -11.23 -7.46 -3.87
N ARG A 380 -10.26 -6.65 -4.32
CA ARG A 380 -9.62 -6.82 -5.63
C ARG A 380 -8.67 -8.00 -5.55
N VAL A 381 -8.87 -9.01 -6.40
CA VAL A 381 -7.88 -10.06 -6.62
C VAL A 381 -7.01 -9.62 -7.79
N PRO A 382 -5.75 -9.25 -7.59
CA PRO A 382 -4.87 -8.88 -8.68
C PRO A 382 -4.60 -10.12 -9.53
N VAL A 383 -4.90 -10.01 -10.80
CA VAL A 383 -4.63 -11.05 -11.79
C VAL A 383 -3.71 -10.47 -12.85
N TYR A 384 -2.63 -11.19 -13.12
CA TYR A 384 -1.65 -10.81 -14.12
C TYR A 384 -1.89 -11.54 -15.41
N ILE A 385 -1.80 -10.83 -16.51
CA ILE A 385 -1.73 -11.44 -17.84
C ILE A 385 -0.41 -11.03 -18.48
N ASN A 386 0.33 -12.03 -18.89
CA ASN A 386 1.47 -11.80 -19.75
C ASN A 386 1.02 -11.85 -21.21
N TYR A 387 0.93 -10.68 -21.82
CA TYR A 387 0.75 -10.58 -23.26
C TYR A 387 2.08 -10.88 -23.94
N THR A 388 2.17 -12.10 -24.49
CA THR A 388 3.39 -12.55 -25.17
C THR A 388 3.56 -11.87 -26.54
N ASN A 389 2.45 -11.58 -27.22
CA ASN A 389 2.46 -10.92 -28.51
C ASN A 389 1.23 -10.00 -28.66
N ILE A 390 1.47 -8.74 -29.00
CA ILE A 390 0.45 -7.76 -29.36
C ILE A 390 0.77 -7.22 -30.74
N TYR A 391 -0.10 -7.50 -31.72
CA TYR A 391 0.01 -6.95 -33.06
C TYR A 391 -1.18 -6.04 -33.34
N ILE A 392 -0.92 -4.85 -33.86
CA ILE A 392 -1.93 -3.94 -34.39
C ILE A 392 -1.56 -3.62 -35.84
N ASN A 393 -2.44 -3.96 -36.77
CA ASN A 393 -2.18 -3.84 -38.21
C ASN A 393 -0.82 -4.42 -38.61
N GLU A 394 -0.52 -5.64 -38.13
CA GLU A 394 0.73 -6.38 -38.37
C GLU A 394 1.99 -5.78 -37.70
N GLN A 395 1.88 -4.61 -37.11
CA GLN A 395 2.97 -4.03 -36.31
C GLN A 395 3.02 -4.70 -34.94
N ASN A 396 4.16 -5.27 -34.58
CA ASN A 396 4.41 -5.80 -33.24
C ASN A 396 4.62 -4.65 -32.24
N LEU A 397 3.84 -4.60 -31.20
CA LEU A 397 3.96 -3.61 -30.13
C LEU A 397 4.84 -4.08 -28.97
N ASN A 398 5.26 -5.34 -29.01
CA ASN A 398 6.05 -5.95 -27.93
C ASN A 398 7.45 -6.26 -28.41
N ASP A 399 8.41 -5.44 -28.06
CA ASP A 399 9.83 -5.80 -28.17
C ASP A 399 10.27 -6.81 -27.11
N ARG A 400 9.45 -7.00 -26.06
CA ARG A 400 9.67 -7.95 -24.95
C ARG A 400 8.32 -8.39 -24.38
N GLU A 401 8.30 -9.55 -23.70
CA GLU A 401 7.12 -9.98 -22.92
C GLU A 401 6.71 -8.88 -21.94
N LYS A 402 5.45 -8.44 -21.98
CA LYS A 402 4.91 -7.40 -21.10
C LYS A 402 3.90 -8.00 -20.17
N ILE A 403 4.22 -7.95 -18.88
CA ILE A 403 3.28 -8.24 -17.80
C ILE A 403 2.36 -7.02 -17.69
N VAL A 404 1.07 -7.25 -17.84
CA VAL A 404 0.07 -6.19 -17.80
C VAL A 404 -0.81 -6.35 -16.58
N TRP A 405 -0.91 -5.28 -15.82
CA TRP A 405 -1.75 -5.17 -14.64
C TRP A 405 -3.08 -4.52 -14.99
N HIS A 406 -4.06 -4.69 -14.10
CA HIS A 406 -5.30 -3.92 -14.22
C HIS A 406 -5.02 -2.40 -14.20
N ASP A 407 -4.16 -1.95 -13.31
CA ASP A 407 -3.86 -0.52 -13.09
C ASP A 407 -2.68 0.01 -13.95
N ALA A 408 -1.94 -0.86 -14.62
CA ALA A 408 -0.83 -0.51 -15.50
C ALA A 408 -1.00 -1.14 -16.90
N PRO A 409 -1.98 -0.69 -17.70
CA PRO A 409 -2.25 -1.25 -19.02
C PRO A 409 -1.14 -0.91 -20.02
N VAL A 410 -0.94 -1.78 -21.01
CA VAL A 410 -0.25 -1.39 -22.24
C VAL A 410 -1.22 -0.54 -23.07
N ILE A 411 -0.79 0.66 -23.43
CA ILE A 411 -1.64 1.63 -24.13
C ILE A 411 -1.08 1.86 -25.53
N TYR A 412 -1.92 1.64 -26.53
CA TYR A 412 -1.69 2.04 -27.92
C TYR A 412 -2.60 3.21 -28.29
N LYS A 413 -2.01 4.22 -28.96
CA LYS A 413 -2.72 5.41 -29.42
C LYS A 413 -2.44 5.63 -30.90
N LYS A 414 -3.50 5.88 -31.70
CA LYS A 414 -3.40 6.17 -33.14
C LYS A 414 -4.48 7.16 -33.56
N GLN A 415 -4.12 8.12 -34.46
CA GLN A 415 -5.12 8.85 -35.23
C GLN A 415 -5.71 7.92 -36.29
N VAL A 416 -7.03 7.90 -36.40
CA VAL A 416 -7.77 7.05 -37.33
C VAL A 416 -8.69 7.88 -38.20
N GLU A 417 -8.89 7.41 -39.43
CA GLU A 417 -9.75 8.02 -40.40
C GLU A 417 -11.16 7.37 -40.38
N ASP A 418 -12.11 8.01 -41.06
CA ASP A 418 -13.45 7.47 -41.22
C ASP A 418 -13.41 6.11 -41.91
N SER A 419 -14.16 5.16 -41.38
CA SER A 419 -14.24 3.79 -41.88
C SER A 419 -12.92 2.99 -41.82
N GLU A 420 -11.90 3.47 -41.20
CA GLU A 420 -10.64 2.72 -41.03
C GLU A 420 -10.88 1.41 -40.26
N ILE A 421 -10.27 0.32 -40.75
CA ILE A 421 -10.31 -0.99 -40.10
C ILE A 421 -8.98 -1.24 -39.41
N ILE A 422 -9.06 -1.48 -38.09
CA ILE A 422 -7.92 -1.83 -37.23
C ILE A 422 -7.98 -3.33 -36.92
N LYS A 423 -6.91 -4.04 -37.23
CA LYS A 423 -6.74 -5.46 -36.91
C LYS A 423 -5.91 -5.60 -35.65
N ILE A 424 -6.42 -6.32 -34.65
CA ILE A 424 -5.74 -6.59 -33.38
C ILE A 424 -5.57 -8.08 -33.25
N SER A 425 -4.33 -8.53 -33.02
CA SER A 425 -4.04 -9.93 -32.70
C SER A 425 -3.19 -9.97 -31.43
N VAL A 426 -3.67 -10.69 -30.44
CA VAL A 426 -2.99 -10.82 -29.14
C VAL A 426 -2.90 -12.27 -28.73
N LYS A 427 -1.78 -12.63 -28.08
CA LYS A 427 -1.60 -13.88 -27.36
C LYS A 427 -1.22 -13.55 -25.93
N TRP A 428 -1.71 -14.35 -25.01
CA TRP A 428 -1.36 -14.24 -23.60
C TRP A 428 -1.24 -15.61 -22.96
N LYS A 429 -0.55 -15.65 -21.87
CA LYS A 429 -0.51 -16.80 -20.96
C LYS A 429 -0.73 -16.30 -19.54
N SER A 430 -1.35 -17.14 -18.75
CA SER A 430 -1.41 -16.95 -17.30
C SER A 430 -0.08 -17.39 -16.69
N PHE A 431 0.29 -16.77 -15.58
CA PHE A 431 1.37 -17.20 -14.72
C PHE A 431 0.84 -18.08 -13.60
#